data_c17045ac823e95893cf5105606437bff
#
_entry.id   c17045ac823e95893cf5105606437bff
#
_cell.length_a   1.000
_cell.length_b   1.000
_cell.length_c   1.000
_cell.angle_alpha   90.00
_cell.angle_beta   90.00
_cell.angle_gamma   90.00
#
_symmetry.space_group_name_H-M   'P 1'
#
loop_
_entity.id
_entity.type
_entity.pdbx_description
1 polymer ?
#
loop_
_entity_poly.entity_id
_entity_poly.type
_entity_poly.pdbx_seq_one_letter_code
_entity_poly.pdbx_strand_id
1 'polypeptide(L)'
;PAAVPSVGAAMEKALTLMTKVGDVVVGRADRLAELATGLAEPSLDLVEERTRRMRTIRQVFEEGDWLTAEQLNALQASPPANKAHPASDWKRRGRIFSVNYGGREYFPRYEFDALYQPLPVIKEVLAAFGDIADTWRLAAWFHFPSPWLVVRDRRGGHNVAPRDALADRAGEVVAAAAKRSSSYTA
;
A
#
# COMPACT_ATOMS: atom_id res chain seq x y z
N PRO A 1 71.82 -12.30 28.36
CA PRO A 1 70.99 -13.48 28.57
C PRO A 1 69.55 -13.01 28.85
N ALA A 2 68.64 -13.26 27.95
CA ALA A 2 67.27 -12.93 28.11
C ALA A 2 66.67 -13.95 29.10
N ALA A 3 66.07 -13.48 30.18
CA ALA A 3 65.43 -14.32 31.18
C ALA A 3 64.23 -15.06 30.54
N VAL A 4 64.27 -16.39 30.58
CA VAL A 4 63.18 -17.22 30.13
C VAL A 4 62.03 -17.01 31.13
N PRO A 5 60.83 -16.59 30.73
CA PRO A 5 59.72 -16.40 31.63
C PRO A 5 59.37 -17.74 32.31
N SER A 6 59.17 -17.70 33.61
CA SER A 6 58.76 -18.91 34.38
C SER A 6 57.42 -19.43 33.85
N VAL A 7 57.23 -20.76 33.86
CA VAL A 7 56.00 -21.42 33.41
C VAL A 7 54.78 -20.81 34.10
N GLY A 8 54.88 -20.35 35.32
CA GLY A 8 53.81 -19.63 36.06
C GLY A 8 53.42 -18.31 35.42
N ALA A 9 54.38 -17.48 35.00
CA ALA A 9 54.11 -16.19 34.35
C ALA A 9 53.49 -16.38 32.97
N ALA A 10 53.88 -17.43 32.23
CA ALA A 10 53.27 -17.75 30.94
C ALA A 10 51.79 -18.22 31.10
N MET A 11 51.51 -19.00 32.15
CA MET A 11 50.18 -19.51 32.45
C MET A 11 49.23 -18.42 32.94
N GLU A 12 49.71 -17.47 33.74
CA GLU A 12 48.95 -16.30 34.20
C GLU A 12 48.61 -15.35 33.04
N LYS A 13 49.52 -15.17 32.11
CA LYS A 13 49.31 -14.39 30.88
C LYS A 13 48.29 -15.04 29.94
N ALA A 14 48.31 -16.41 29.85
CA ALA A 14 47.37 -17.17 29.06
C ALA A 14 45.96 -17.11 29.66
N LEU A 15 45.80 -17.21 30.97
CA LEU A 15 44.52 -17.04 31.68
C LEU A 15 43.94 -15.66 31.52
N THR A 16 44.77 -14.60 31.64
CA THR A 16 44.35 -13.20 31.43
C THR A 16 43.89 -12.96 30.00
N LEU A 17 44.56 -13.55 29.01
CA LEU A 17 44.15 -13.46 27.60
C LEU A 17 42.85 -14.20 27.33
N MET A 18 42.64 -15.36 27.92
CA MET A 18 41.39 -16.14 27.81
C MET A 18 40.20 -15.40 28.40
N THR A 19 40.37 -14.77 29.58
CA THR A 19 39.32 -13.95 30.20
C THR A 19 38.97 -12.75 29.34
N LYS A 20 39.96 -12.02 28.83
CA LYS A 20 39.72 -10.89 27.90
C LYS A 20 39.03 -11.28 26.61
N VAL A 21 39.40 -12.41 26.03
CA VAL A 21 38.71 -12.94 24.84
C VAL A 21 37.29 -13.36 25.15
N GLY A 22 37.06 -13.98 26.31
CA GLY A 22 35.71 -14.34 26.80
C GLY A 22 34.82 -13.11 26.92
N ASP A 23 35.29 -12.06 27.58
CA ASP A 23 34.51 -10.79 27.77
C ASP A 23 34.18 -10.12 26.44
N VAL A 24 35.10 -10.13 25.46
CA VAL A 24 34.87 -9.57 24.13
C VAL A 24 33.83 -10.38 23.34
N VAL A 25 33.86 -11.73 23.47
CA VAL A 25 32.90 -12.60 22.79
C VAL A 25 31.52 -12.45 23.38
N VAL A 26 31.39 -12.42 24.71
CA VAL A 26 30.10 -12.22 25.40
C VAL A 26 29.54 -10.85 25.06
N GLY A 27 30.31 -9.76 25.15
CA GLY A 27 29.86 -8.43 24.82
C GLY A 27 29.45 -8.24 23.33
N ARG A 28 30.04 -9.03 22.41
CA ARG A 28 29.57 -9.08 21.03
C ARG A 28 28.28 -9.86 20.85
N ALA A 29 28.12 -10.98 21.59
CA ALA A 29 26.89 -11.76 21.57
C ALA A 29 25.71 -10.94 22.12
N ASP A 30 25.90 -10.20 23.21
CA ASP A 30 24.89 -9.32 23.80
C ASP A 30 24.49 -8.19 22.83
N ARG A 31 25.45 -7.55 22.18
CA ARG A 31 25.16 -6.55 21.14
C ARG A 31 24.41 -7.11 19.93
N LEU A 32 24.76 -8.32 19.50
CA LEU A 32 24.03 -8.97 18.42
C LEU A 32 22.63 -9.36 18.84
N ALA A 33 22.44 -9.79 20.09
CA ALA A 33 21.12 -10.06 20.66
C ALA A 33 20.26 -8.79 20.74
N GLU A 34 20.82 -7.66 21.21
CA GLU A 34 20.12 -6.37 21.24
C GLU A 34 19.74 -5.89 19.82
N LEU A 35 20.65 -6.01 18.85
CA LEU A 35 20.37 -5.67 17.46
C LEU A 35 19.31 -6.58 16.84
N ALA A 36 19.35 -7.88 17.13
CA ALA A 36 18.36 -8.84 16.65
C ALA A 36 16.98 -8.58 17.30
N THR A 37 16.92 -8.22 18.57
CA THR A 37 15.68 -7.86 19.27
C THR A 37 15.09 -6.57 18.70
N GLY A 38 15.92 -5.54 18.48
CA GLY A 38 15.50 -4.28 17.85
C GLY A 38 15.04 -4.42 16.39
N LEU A 39 15.52 -5.45 15.67
CA LEU A 39 15.05 -5.78 14.32
C LEU A 39 13.77 -6.65 14.33
N ALA A 40 13.51 -7.37 15.41
CA ALA A 40 12.36 -8.27 15.55
C ALA A 40 11.11 -7.55 16.08
N GLU A 41 11.26 -6.48 16.85
CA GLU A 41 10.14 -5.68 17.35
C GLU A 41 9.87 -4.52 16.39
N PRO A 42 8.70 -4.50 15.71
CA PRO A 42 8.32 -3.34 14.90
C PRO A 42 8.19 -2.12 15.81
N SER A 43 8.75 -0.98 15.40
CA SER A 43 8.59 0.27 16.14
C SER A 43 7.11 0.59 16.36
N LEU A 44 6.77 1.23 17.47
CA LEU A 44 5.39 1.63 17.77
C LEU A 44 4.78 2.44 16.61
N ASP A 45 5.56 3.30 15.97
CA ASP A 45 5.13 4.09 14.81
C ASP A 45 4.71 3.19 13.62
N LEU A 46 5.45 2.11 13.35
CA LEU A 46 5.09 1.15 12.31
C LEU A 46 3.82 0.38 12.64
N VAL A 47 3.60 0.05 13.92
CA VAL A 47 2.38 -0.63 14.38
C VAL A 47 1.19 0.31 14.24
N GLU A 48 1.34 1.57 14.62
CA GLU A 48 0.29 2.59 14.49
C GLU A 48 -0.05 2.87 13.02
N GLU A 49 0.96 3.01 12.16
CA GLU A 49 0.76 3.22 10.72
C GLU A 49 0.03 2.04 10.09
N ARG A 50 0.45 0.80 10.39
CA ARG A 50 -0.24 -0.42 9.92
C ARG A 50 -1.68 -0.46 10.42
N THR A 51 -1.91 -0.14 11.68
CA THR A 51 -3.25 -0.14 12.27
C THR A 51 -4.15 0.91 11.59
N ARG A 52 -3.65 2.12 11.37
CA ARG A 52 -4.35 3.19 10.64
C ARG A 52 -4.68 2.75 9.22
N ARG A 53 -3.71 2.19 8.51
CA ARG A 53 -3.90 1.66 7.16
C ARG A 53 -4.98 0.58 7.12
N MET A 54 -4.95 -0.38 8.05
CA MET A 54 -5.96 -1.45 8.12
C MET A 54 -7.36 -0.92 8.40
N ARG A 55 -7.49 0.10 9.25
CA ARG A 55 -8.78 0.78 9.50
C ARG A 55 -9.29 1.45 8.23
N THR A 56 -8.44 2.20 7.54
CA THR A 56 -8.78 2.85 6.26
C THR A 56 -9.24 1.84 5.22
N ILE A 57 -8.50 0.73 5.03
CA ILE A 57 -8.86 -0.33 4.10
C ILE A 57 -10.23 -0.92 4.45
N ARG A 58 -10.46 -1.24 5.74
CA ARG A 58 -11.74 -1.78 6.20
C ARG A 58 -12.88 -0.81 5.93
N GLN A 59 -12.73 0.47 6.30
CA GLN A 59 -13.73 1.49 6.06
C GLN A 59 -14.07 1.62 4.58
N VAL A 60 -13.06 1.76 3.72
CA VAL A 60 -13.24 1.87 2.26
C VAL A 60 -13.94 0.64 1.70
N PHE A 61 -13.64 -0.55 2.22
CA PHE A 61 -14.28 -1.78 1.77
C PHE A 61 -15.74 -1.88 2.24
N GLU A 62 -16.02 -1.61 3.50
CA GLU A 62 -17.35 -1.70 4.10
C GLU A 62 -18.33 -0.66 3.54
N GLU A 63 -17.85 0.56 3.23
CA GLU A 63 -18.64 1.66 2.67
C GLU A 63 -18.66 1.68 1.14
N GLY A 64 -17.90 0.79 0.48
CA GLY A 64 -17.81 0.70 -0.97
C GLY A 64 -18.79 -0.32 -1.56
N ASP A 65 -19.02 -0.20 -2.87
CA ASP A 65 -19.73 -1.20 -3.68
C ASP A 65 -18.71 -1.91 -4.55
N TRP A 66 -18.62 -3.22 -4.42
CA TRP A 66 -17.56 -4.04 -4.99
C TRP A 66 -18.12 -5.23 -5.78
N LEU A 67 -17.48 -5.54 -6.89
CA LEU A 67 -17.82 -6.66 -7.75
C LEU A 67 -16.65 -7.65 -7.80
N THR A 68 -16.94 -8.94 -7.80
CA THR A 68 -15.96 -9.96 -8.18
C THR A 68 -15.90 -10.11 -9.70
N ALA A 69 -14.86 -10.76 -10.21
CA ALA A 69 -14.75 -11.03 -11.64
C ALA A 69 -15.94 -11.87 -12.17
N GLU A 70 -16.43 -12.81 -11.36
CA GLU A 70 -17.59 -13.65 -11.69
C GLU A 70 -18.88 -12.81 -11.77
N GLN A 71 -19.11 -11.94 -10.77
CA GLN A 71 -20.26 -11.04 -10.77
C GLN A 71 -20.23 -10.09 -11.98
N LEU A 72 -19.06 -9.49 -12.23
CA LEU A 72 -18.88 -8.59 -13.36
C LEU A 72 -19.12 -9.29 -14.69
N ASN A 73 -18.67 -10.53 -14.83
CA ASN A 73 -18.91 -11.34 -16.04
C ASN A 73 -20.40 -11.68 -16.21
N ALA A 74 -21.09 -12.04 -15.13
CA ALA A 74 -22.52 -12.37 -15.15
C ALA A 74 -23.42 -11.18 -15.49
N LEU A 75 -22.97 -9.96 -15.16
CA LEU A 75 -23.70 -8.71 -15.41
C LEU A 75 -23.47 -8.12 -16.81
N GLN A 76 -22.58 -8.71 -17.61
CA GLN A 76 -22.39 -8.28 -19.00
C GLN A 76 -23.61 -8.62 -19.86
N ALA A 77 -24.03 -7.70 -20.72
CA ALA A 77 -25.14 -7.90 -21.66
C ALA A 77 -24.88 -9.04 -22.68
N SER A 78 -23.61 -9.33 -22.96
CA SER A 78 -23.14 -10.44 -23.78
C SER A 78 -21.94 -11.07 -23.11
N PRO A 79 -22.12 -12.02 -22.18
CA PRO A 79 -20.99 -12.70 -21.55
C PRO A 79 -20.15 -13.39 -22.64
N PRO A 80 -18.82 -13.23 -22.62
CA PRO A 80 -17.97 -13.88 -23.60
C PRO A 80 -18.11 -15.40 -23.49
N ALA A 81 -18.31 -16.08 -24.62
CA ALA A 81 -18.44 -17.54 -24.70
C ALA A 81 -17.21 -18.29 -24.18
N ASN A 82 -16.07 -17.65 -24.17
CA ASN A 82 -14.83 -18.15 -23.57
C ASN A 82 -14.75 -17.76 -22.09
N LYS A 83 -14.16 -18.64 -21.27
CA LYS A 83 -13.83 -18.41 -19.85
C LYS A 83 -12.88 -17.21 -19.59
N ALA A 84 -12.57 -16.42 -20.62
CA ALA A 84 -11.78 -15.21 -20.52
C ALA A 84 -12.62 -14.13 -19.80
N HIS A 85 -12.29 -13.85 -18.55
CA HIS A 85 -12.93 -12.77 -17.81
C HIS A 85 -12.52 -11.42 -18.41
N PRO A 86 -13.46 -10.60 -18.91
CA PRO A 86 -13.15 -9.31 -19.50
C PRO A 86 -12.42 -8.39 -18.54
N ALA A 87 -12.67 -8.51 -17.24
CA ALA A 87 -12.00 -7.75 -16.18
C ALA A 87 -10.46 -7.88 -16.25
N SER A 88 -9.93 -9.07 -16.49
CA SER A 88 -8.47 -9.28 -16.60
C SER A 88 -7.85 -8.54 -17.78
N ASP A 89 -8.54 -8.50 -18.92
CA ASP A 89 -8.09 -7.76 -20.09
C ASP A 89 -8.18 -6.25 -19.88
N TRP A 90 -9.27 -5.76 -19.30
CA TRP A 90 -9.43 -4.35 -18.97
C TRP A 90 -8.38 -3.86 -17.97
N LYS A 91 -8.09 -4.64 -16.93
CA LYS A 91 -7.03 -4.35 -15.95
C LYS A 91 -5.66 -4.30 -16.62
N ARG A 92 -5.31 -5.30 -17.44
CA ARG A 92 -4.04 -5.34 -18.17
C ARG A 92 -3.86 -4.14 -19.10
N ARG A 93 -4.95 -3.62 -19.66
CA ARG A 93 -4.93 -2.42 -20.53
C ARG A 93 -5.03 -1.10 -19.75
N GLY A 94 -4.99 -1.14 -18.42
CA GLY A 94 -5.10 0.04 -17.57
C GLY A 94 -6.44 0.76 -17.67
N ARG A 95 -7.53 0.04 -17.97
CA ARG A 95 -8.87 0.61 -18.06
C ARG A 95 -9.62 0.59 -16.74
N ILE A 96 -9.25 -0.32 -15.86
CA ILE A 96 -9.78 -0.51 -14.51
C ILE A 96 -8.66 -0.91 -13.56
N PHE A 97 -8.90 -0.83 -12.27
CA PHE A 97 -8.03 -1.39 -11.25
C PHE A 97 -8.79 -2.38 -10.36
N SER A 98 -8.07 -3.08 -9.50
CA SER A 98 -8.66 -3.98 -8.52
C SER A 98 -7.94 -3.87 -7.20
N VAL A 99 -8.61 -4.28 -6.13
CA VAL A 99 -8.04 -4.43 -4.80
C VAL A 99 -8.12 -5.88 -4.36
N ASN A 100 -7.22 -6.31 -3.48
CA ASN A 100 -7.29 -7.62 -2.85
C ASN A 100 -7.76 -7.47 -1.40
N TYR A 101 -8.85 -8.15 -1.02
CA TYR A 101 -9.37 -8.16 0.33
C TYR A 101 -9.72 -9.60 0.75
N GLY A 102 -9.17 -10.03 1.88
CA GLY A 102 -9.39 -11.41 2.35
C GLY A 102 -8.95 -12.50 1.37
N GLY A 103 -7.91 -12.24 0.56
CA GLY A 103 -7.42 -13.18 -0.45
C GLY A 103 -8.25 -13.26 -1.74
N ARG A 104 -9.25 -12.39 -1.91
CA ARG A 104 -10.11 -12.30 -3.10
C ARG A 104 -9.95 -10.95 -3.78
N GLU A 105 -10.02 -10.95 -5.12
CA GLU A 105 -9.95 -9.75 -5.94
C GLU A 105 -11.33 -9.11 -6.11
N TYR A 106 -11.38 -7.78 -5.97
CA TYR A 106 -12.58 -6.98 -6.09
C TYR A 106 -12.36 -5.77 -7.00
N PHE A 107 -13.38 -5.39 -7.74
CA PHE A 107 -13.44 -4.26 -8.65
C PHE A 107 -14.47 -3.25 -8.12
N PRO A 108 -14.12 -1.96 -7.98
CA PRO A 108 -15.07 -0.95 -7.54
C PRO A 108 -16.20 -0.77 -8.55
N ARG A 109 -17.46 -0.72 -8.08
CA ARG A 109 -18.63 -0.55 -8.96
C ARG A 109 -18.58 0.78 -9.73
N TYR A 110 -18.01 1.82 -9.17
CA TYR A 110 -17.91 3.14 -9.79
C TYR A 110 -16.99 3.20 -11.04
N GLU A 111 -16.22 2.17 -11.32
CA GLU A 111 -15.42 2.08 -12.54
C GLU A 111 -16.25 1.79 -13.79
N PHE A 112 -17.51 1.43 -13.62
CA PHE A 112 -18.36 0.91 -14.69
C PHE A 112 -19.61 1.76 -14.87
N ASP A 113 -20.07 1.85 -16.12
CA ASP A 113 -21.36 2.42 -16.48
C ASP A 113 -22.55 1.51 -16.07
N ALA A 114 -23.78 1.87 -16.50
CA ALA A 114 -24.97 1.10 -16.24
C ALA A 114 -24.99 -0.28 -16.94
N LEU A 115 -24.19 -0.45 -18.00
CA LEU A 115 -24.03 -1.71 -18.74
C LEU A 115 -22.79 -2.49 -18.31
N TYR A 116 -22.18 -2.10 -17.18
CA TYR A 116 -20.95 -2.68 -16.65
C TYR A 116 -19.76 -2.64 -17.61
N GLN A 117 -19.71 -1.61 -18.49
CA GLN A 117 -18.54 -1.33 -19.30
C GLN A 117 -17.62 -0.34 -18.59
N PRO A 118 -16.28 -0.48 -18.69
CA PRO A 118 -15.35 0.45 -18.06
C PRO A 118 -15.54 1.89 -18.51
N LEU A 119 -15.70 2.81 -17.57
CA LEU A 119 -15.74 4.23 -17.84
C LEU A 119 -14.41 4.72 -18.40
N PRO A 120 -14.39 5.46 -19.53
CA PRO A 120 -13.14 5.96 -20.12
C PRO A 120 -12.31 6.82 -19.15
N VAL A 121 -12.96 7.62 -18.32
CA VAL A 121 -12.32 8.50 -17.33
C VAL A 121 -11.44 7.74 -16.34
N ILE A 122 -11.76 6.49 -16.01
CA ILE A 122 -10.95 5.67 -15.11
C ILE A 122 -9.55 5.46 -15.70
N LYS A 123 -9.46 5.15 -16.99
CA LYS A 123 -8.17 5.01 -17.68
C LYS A 123 -7.34 6.30 -17.61
N GLU A 124 -7.98 7.45 -17.76
CA GLU A 124 -7.30 8.75 -17.69
C GLU A 124 -6.80 9.05 -16.27
N VAL A 125 -7.62 8.74 -15.26
CA VAL A 125 -7.22 8.86 -13.85
C VAL A 125 -6.03 7.93 -13.54
N LEU A 126 -6.09 6.66 -13.95
CA LEU A 126 -4.99 5.71 -13.75
C LEU A 126 -3.70 6.18 -14.42
N ALA A 127 -3.80 6.72 -15.64
CA ALA A 127 -2.66 7.30 -16.34
C ALA A 127 -2.07 8.53 -15.61
N ALA A 128 -2.93 9.39 -15.04
CA ALA A 128 -2.50 10.54 -14.25
C ALA A 128 -1.84 10.15 -12.92
N PHE A 129 -2.20 9.02 -12.32
CA PHE A 129 -1.55 8.49 -11.13
C PHE A 129 -0.17 7.87 -11.43
N GLY A 130 0.06 7.39 -12.66
CA GLY A 130 1.28 6.69 -13.05
C GLY A 130 1.36 5.28 -12.47
N ASP A 131 2.56 4.86 -12.07
CA ASP A 131 2.78 3.53 -11.47
C ASP A 131 2.22 3.47 -10.04
N ILE A 132 1.23 2.60 -9.83
CA ILE A 132 0.50 2.46 -8.58
C ILE A 132 0.85 1.13 -7.94
N ALA A 133 1.85 1.14 -7.06
CA ALA A 133 2.24 -0.04 -6.30
C ALA A 133 1.17 -0.52 -5.30
N ASP A 134 0.32 0.39 -4.81
CA ASP A 134 -0.70 0.11 -3.79
C ASP A 134 -2.09 0.60 -4.24
N THR A 135 -2.89 -0.32 -4.77
CA THR A 135 -4.24 -0.02 -5.26
C THR A 135 -5.24 0.38 -4.16
N TRP A 136 -4.98 0.04 -2.89
CA TRP A 136 -5.78 0.54 -1.77
C TRP A 136 -5.64 2.04 -1.55
N ARG A 137 -4.48 2.62 -1.85
CA ARG A 137 -4.29 4.08 -1.83
C ARG A 137 -5.13 4.78 -2.89
N LEU A 138 -5.27 4.13 -4.05
CA LEU A 138 -6.14 4.62 -5.12
C LEU A 138 -7.62 4.50 -4.73
N ALA A 139 -8.04 3.34 -4.21
CA ALA A 139 -9.40 3.13 -3.72
C ALA A 139 -9.78 4.15 -2.62
N ALA A 140 -8.88 4.40 -1.67
CA ALA A 140 -9.07 5.41 -0.63
C ALA A 140 -9.18 6.82 -1.22
N TRP A 141 -8.38 7.17 -2.23
CA TRP A 141 -8.48 8.46 -2.91
C TRP A 141 -9.84 8.65 -3.59
N PHE A 142 -10.37 7.63 -4.25
CA PHE A 142 -11.71 7.70 -4.83
C PHE A 142 -12.82 7.81 -3.77
N HIS A 143 -12.57 7.25 -2.59
CA HIS A 143 -13.56 7.13 -1.53
C HIS A 143 -13.71 8.41 -0.70
N PHE A 144 -12.60 9.07 -0.33
CA PHE A 144 -12.62 10.22 0.57
C PHE A 144 -12.77 11.55 -0.19
N PRO A 145 -13.43 12.56 0.42
CA PRO A 145 -13.52 13.90 -0.16
C PRO A 145 -12.15 14.48 -0.51
N SER A 146 -12.03 15.01 -1.73
CA SER A 146 -10.80 15.60 -2.24
C SER A 146 -10.81 17.13 -2.10
N PRO A 147 -9.73 17.76 -1.62
CA PRO A 147 -9.64 19.21 -1.52
C PRO A 147 -9.65 19.92 -2.90
N TRP A 148 -9.39 19.17 -3.95
CA TRP A 148 -9.41 19.70 -5.33
C TRP A 148 -10.76 19.53 -6.04
N LEU A 149 -11.75 18.89 -5.39
CA LEU A 149 -13.10 18.67 -5.91
C LEU A 149 -14.11 19.34 -5.00
N VAL A 150 -14.41 20.60 -5.27
CA VAL A 150 -15.32 21.39 -4.46
C VAL A 150 -16.65 21.56 -5.19
N VAL A 151 -17.76 21.24 -4.55
CA VAL A 151 -19.10 21.62 -4.98
C VAL A 151 -19.49 22.88 -4.23
N ARG A 152 -19.91 23.89 -4.97
CA ARG A 152 -20.44 25.15 -4.41
C ARG A 152 -21.96 25.13 -4.46
N ASP A 153 -22.57 25.26 -3.32
CA ASP A 153 -24.01 25.40 -3.17
C ASP A 153 -24.37 26.74 -2.48
N ARG A 154 -25.67 26.96 -2.22
CA ARG A 154 -26.13 28.19 -1.55
C ARG A 154 -25.63 28.32 -0.09
N ARG A 155 -25.12 27.26 0.50
CA ARG A 155 -24.62 27.22 1.89
C ARG A 155 -23.10 27.34 1.97
N GLY A 156 -22.40 27.38 0.80
CA GLY A 156 -20.96 27.44 0.72
C GLY A 156 -20.38 26.33 -0.15
N GLY A 157 -19.06 26.07 -0.01
CA GLY A 157 -18.37 24.99 -0.72
C GLY A 157 -18.09 23.81 0.19
N HIS A 158 -18.27 22.61 -0.30
CA HIS A 158 -17.83 21.39 0.38
C HIS A 158 -17.06 20.47 -0.58
N ASN A 159 -16.11 19.71 -0.03
CA ASN A 159 -15.34 18.75 -0.79
C ASN A 159 -16.18 17.50 -1.08
N VAL A 160 -16.04 16.93 -2.27
CA VAL A 160 -16.69 15.68 -2.67
C VAL A 160 -15.68 14.60 -2.98
N ALA A 161 -16.09 13.35 -2.83
CA ALA A 161 -15.26 12.22 -3.19
C ALA A 161 -15.14 12.08 -4.71
N PRO A 162 -13.96 11.76 -5.25
CA PRO A 162 -13.78 11.61 -6.69
C PRO A 162 -14.76 10.64 -7.34
N ARG A 163 -15.11 9.52 -6.67
CA ARG A 163 -16.11 8.56 -7.16
C ARG A 163 -17.48 9.20 -7.42
N ASP A 164 -17.88 10.17 -6.63
CA ASP A 164 -19.18 10.82 -6.73
C ASP A 164 -19.22 11.89 -7.83
N ALA A 165 -18.05 12.31 -8.31
CA ALA A 165 -17.88 13.31 -9.37
C ALA A 165 -17.59 12.72 -10.76
N LEU A 166 -17.47 11.39 -10.89
CA LEU A 166 -17.09 10.72 -12.15
C LEU A 166 -18.09 10.96 -13.28
N ALA A 167 -19.40 10.96 -12.98
CA ALA A 167 -20.43 11.10 -14.00
C ALA A 167 -20.50 12.50 -14.59
N ASP A 168 -20.43 13.54 -13.74
CA ASP A 168 -20.73 14.92 -14.12
C ASP A 168 -19.48 15.78 -14.30
N ARG A 169 -18.36 15.40 -13.68
CA ARG A 169 -17.16 16.22 -13.55
C ARG A 169 -15.87 15.44 -13.87
N ALA A 170 -15.93 14.53 -14.84
CA ALA A 170 -14.84 13.63 -15.22
C ALA A 170 -13.50 14.36 -15.40
N GLY A 171 -13.46 15.48 -16.13
CA GLY A 171 -12.24 16.26 -16.36
C GLY A 171 -11.63 16.85 -15.09
N GLU A 172 -12.46 17.25 -14.13
CA GLU A 172 -11.97 17.75 -12.83
C GLU A 172 -11.40 16.61 -11.97
N VAL A 173 -11.98 15.41 -12.04
CA VAL A 173 -11.45 14.23 -11.37
C VAL A 173 -10.06 13.87 -11.92
N VAL A 174 -9.86 13.89 -13.23
CA VAL A 174 -8.55 13.69 -13.87
C VAL A 174 -7.55 14.77 -13.43
N ALA A 175 -7.96 16.04 -13.44
CA ALA A 175 -7.11 17.14 -12.99
C ALA A 175 -6.73 17.02 -11.50
N ALA A 176 -7.65 16.57 -10.64
CA ALA A 176 -7.38 16.32 -9.24
C ALA A 176 -6.38 15.15 -9.03
N ALA A 177 -6.47 14.12 -9.86
CA ALA A 177 -5.53 13.02 -9.85
C ALA A 177 -4.11 13.48 -10.22
N ALA A 178 -3.98 14.29 -11.26
CA ALA A 178 -2.69 14.83 -11.70
C ALA A 178 -2.05 15.77 -10.65
N LYS A 179 -2.85 16.61 -9.98
CA LYS A 179 -2.35 17.51 -8.91
C LYS A 179 -1.80 16.71 -7.72
N ARG A 180 -2.44 15.59 -7.35
CA ARG A 180 -1.94 14.75 -6.28
C ARG A 180 -0.57 14.13 -6.62
N SER A 181 -0.39 13.67 -7.85
CA SER A 181 0.87 13.10 -8.32
C SER A 181 2.03 14.12 -8.19
N SER A 182 1.80 15.38 -8.55
CA SER A 182 2.82 16.45 -8.46
C SER A 182 3.17 16.84 -7.03
N SER A 183 2.27 16.69 -6.06
CA SER A 183 2.54 17.03 -4.64
C SER A 183 3.43 15.99 -3.92
N TYR A 184 3.68 14.83 -4.51
CA TYR A 184 4.54 13.77 -3.95
C TYR A 184 5.97 13.79 -4.51
N THR A 185 6.24 14.66 -5.49
CA THR A 185 7.56 14.75 -6.17
C THR A 185 8.37 15.98 -5.74
N ALA A 186 7.89 16.74 -4.78
CA ALA A 186 8.54 17.96 -4.25
C ALA A 186 9.12 17.73 -2.84
#